data_294ac76843b1f7e1a95e10cccad40e46
#
_entry.id   294ac76843b1f7e1a95e10cccad40e46
#
_cell.length_a   1.000
_cell.length_b   1.000
_cell.length_c   1.000
_cell.angle_alpha   90.00
_cell.angle_beta   90.00
_cell.angle_gamma   90.00
#
_symmetry.space_group_name_H-M   'P 1'
#
loop_
_entity.id
_entity.type
_entity.pdbx_description
1 polymer ?
#
loop_
_entity_poly.entity_id
_entity_poly.type
_entity_poly.pdbx_seq_one_letter_code
_entity_poly.pdbx_strand_id
1 'polypeptide(L)'
;MPLALIGYDAGILSDAHTPSWDYKPEFKAAKRDQKTVDPTIWERDSIVWYSREITRRLGAEKFAGYVSKFGYGNKDVSGDASKDNGLTQSWINSSLEISPVEQTAFLRQLLAGKMPVSAKAHEMTKAILPPFAAGDWTVQGKTGSTRLGQDGRRSLGWFVGWAEKDGRRIVFARLVLDTKRTGEPKGLATRAAFLKDLPQLVK
;
A
#
# COMPACT_ATOMS: atom_id res chain seq x y z
N MET A 1 1.09 3.00 -0.01
CA MET A 1 2.25 3.81 -0.50
C MET A 1 1.92 4.68 -1.73
N PRO A 2 1.50 4.18 -2.93
CA PRO A 2 1.19 5.09 -4.05
C PRO A 2 0.14 6.14 -3.70
N LEU A 3 -0.94 5.76 -3.02
CA LEU A 3 -1.97 6.71 -2.58
C LEU A 3 -1.46 7.74 -1.55
N ALA A 4 -0.45 7.39 -0.76
CA ALA A 4 0.18 8.36 0.15
C ALA A 4 0.95 9.42 -0.64
N LEU A 5 1.78 9.00 -1.62
CA LEU A 5 2.45 9.93 -2.52
C LEU A 5 1.46 10.89 -3.21
N ILE A 6 0.40 10.33 -3.77
CA ILE A 6 -0.66 11.10 -4.43
C ILE A 6 -1.33 12.06 -3.45
N GLY A 7 -1.71 11.57 -2.28
CA GLY A 7 -2.41 12.35 -1.26
C GLY A 7 -1.61 13.56 -0.77
N TYR A 8 -0.31 13.39 -0.54
CA TYR A 8 0.59 14.47 -0.15
C TYR A 8 0.89 15.44 -1.30
N ASP A 9 1.11 14.92 -2.50
CA ASP A 9 1.40 15.78 -3.66
C ASP A 9 0.18 16.61 -4.09
N ALA A 10 -1.01 16.04 -4.00
CA ALA A 10 -2.27 16.72 -4.30
C ALA A 10 -2.77 17.64 -3.16
N GLY A 11 -2.07 17.72 -2.02
CA GLY A 11 -2.45 18.54 -0.87
C GLY A 11 -3.67 18.03 -0.09
N ILE A 12 -4.08 16.77 -0.31
CA ILE A 12 -5.16 16.12 0.45
C ILE A 12 -4.66 15.71 1.83
N LEU A 13 -3.40 15.28 1.92
CA LEU A 13 -2.69 14.99 3.16
C LEU A 13 -1.66 16.11 3.41
N SER A 14 -1.54 16.55 4.67
CA SER A 14 -0.65 17.68 5.03
C SER A 14 0.60 17.22 5.78
N ASP A 15 0.42 16.36 6.79
CA ASP A 15 1.49 15.81 7.62
C ASP A 15 1.13 14.40 8.11
N ALA A 16 1.88 13.86 9.07
CA ALA A 16 1.69 12.50 9.58
C ALA A 16 0.34 12.27 10.29
N HIS A 17 -0.35 13.35 10.69
CA HIS A 17 -1.59 13.30 11.47
C HIS A 17 -2.73 14.13 10.87
N THR A 18 -2.51 14.81 9.75
CA THR A 18 -3.47 15.71 9.12
C THR A 18 -3.72 15.33 7.65
N PRO A 19 -4.98 15.19 7.23
CA PRO A 19 -6.21 15.35 8.02
C PRO A 19 -6.50 14.11 8.88
N SER A 20 -7.14 14.35 10.03
CA SER A 20 -7.77 13.31 10.82
C SER A 20 -9.27 13.28 10.47
N TRP A 21 -9.77 12.14 10.00
CA TRP A 21 -11.17 11.96 9.62
C TRP A 21 -11.87 10.94 10.50
N ASP A 22 -13.12 11.25 10.86
CA ASP A 22 -13.96 10.34 11.60
C ASP A 22 -14.63 9.32 10.68
N TYR A 23 -14.79 8.10 11.19
CA TYR A 23 -15.58 7.08 10.52
C TYR A 23 -17.03 7.53 10.36
N LYS A 24 -17.61 7.23 9.21
CA LYS A 24 -19.03 7.43 8.94
C LYS A 24 -19.67 6.10 8.52
N PRO A 25 -20.94 5.82 8.94
CA PRO A 25 -21.62 4.57 8.62
C PRO A 25 -21.68 4.23 7.12
N GLU A 26 -21.77 5.23 6.25
CA GLU A 26 -21.76 5.06 4.80
C GLU A 26 -20.47 4.45 4.25
N PHE A 27 -19.37 4.47 4.99
CA PHE A 27 -18.10 3.84 4.59
C PHE A 27 -18.14 2.30 4.69
N LYS A 28 -19.10 1.74 5.41
CA LYS A 28 -19.35 0.29 5.54
C LYS A 28 -18.08 -0.51 5.89
N ALA A 29 -17.32 -0.04 6.87
CA ALA A 29 -16.07 -0.68 7.29
C ALA A 29 -16.31 -1.72 8.38
N ALA A 30 -15.37 -2.66 8.56
CA ALA A 30 -15.35 -3.60 9.67
C ALA A 30 -15.25 -2.85 11.01
N LYS A 31 -15.80 -3.42 12.08
CA LYS A 31 -15.87 -2.78 13.42
C LYS A 31 -14.52 -2.25 13.91
N ARG A 32 -13.44 -2.98 13.67
CA ARG A 32 -12.07 -2.56 14.03
C ARG A 32 -11.60 -1.27 13.35
N ASP A 33 -12.19 -0.97 12.18
CA ASP A 33 -11.80 0.16 11.33
C ASP A 33 -12.74 1.37 11.51
N GLN A 34 -13.77 1.24 12.38
CA GLN A 34 -14.76 2.27 12.71
C GLN A 34 -14.22 3.20 13.81
N LYS A 35 -13.28 4.05 13.45
CA LYS A 35 -12.58 4.96 14.37
C LYS A 35 -12.12 6.21 13.62
N THR A 36 -11.68 7.22 14.36
CA THR A 36 -10.96 8.37 13.81
C THR A 36 -9.61 7.91 13.26
N VAL A 37 -9.24 8.33 12.06
CA VAL A 37 -8.06 7.89 11.34
C VAL A 37 -7.31 9.07 10.75
N ASP A 38 -6.02 9.11 11.00
CA ASP A 38 -5.03 10.00 10.39
C ASP A 38 -4.12 9.24 9.40
N PRO A 39 -3.22 9.88 8.65
CA PRO A 39 -2.33 9.21 7.71
C PRO A 39 -1.47 8.10 8.32
N THR A 40 -0.97 8.26 9.56
CA THR A 40 -0.17 7.25 10.26
C THR A 40 -1.01 6.03 10.64
N ILE A 41 -2.19 6.24 11.22
CA ILE A 41 -3.14 5.17 11.56
C ILE A 41 -3.59 4.45 10.29
N TRP A 42 -3.87 5.20 9.23
CA TRP A 42 -4.28 4.66 7.94
C TRP A 42 -3.27 3.64 7.36
N GLU A 43 -2.00 4.03 7.23
CA GLU A 43 -0.98 3.13 6.67
C GLU A 43 -0.63 1.98 7.62
N ARG A 44 -0.58 2.22 8.94
CA ARG A 44 -0.34 1.18 9.95
C ARG A 44 -1.42 0.10 9.94
N ASP A 45 -2.69 0.50 9.95
CA ASP A 45 -3.83 -0.40 10.14
C ASP A 45 -4.49 -0.81 8.81
N SER A 46 -4.01 -0.28 7.67
CA SER A 46 -4.55 -0.54 6.32
C SER A 46 -6.03 -0.20 6.18
N ILE A 47 -6.41 1.00 6.60
CA ILE A 47 -7.81 1.44 6.63
C ILE A 47 -8.33 1.77 5.23
N VAL A 48 -9.11 0.86 4.66
CA VAL A 48 -9.59 0.97 3.27
C VAL A 48 -10.50 2.18 3.04
N TRP A 49 -11.38 2.50 3.99
CA TRP A 49 -12.28 3.63 3.83
C TRP A 49 -11.52 4.96 3.73
N TYR A 50 -10.39 5.11 4.43
CA TYR A 50 -9.54 6.30 4.35
C TYR A 50 -8.88 6.40 2.96
N SER A 51 -8.41 5.27 2.40
CA SER A 51 -7.92 5.22 1.01
C SER A 51 -8.97 5.70 0.00
N ARG A 52 -10.21 5.22 0.16
CA ARG A 52 -11.33 5.60 -0.71
C ARG A 52 -11.68 7.08 -0.57
N GLU A 53 -11.57 7.63 0.62
CA GLU A 53 -11.83 9.06 0.85
C GLU A 53 -10.75 9.93 0.18
N ILE A 54 -9.49 9.52 0.21
CA ILE A 54 -8.41 10.18 -0.54
C ILE A 54 -8.76 10.20 -2.04
N THR A 55 -9.13 9.06 -2.63
CA THR A 55 -9.40 9.00 -4.07
C THR A 55 -10.67 9.75 -4.47
N ARG A 56 -11.72 9.75 -3.64
CA ARG A 56 -12.91 10.57 -3.88
C ARG A 56 -12.60 12.07 -3.92
N ARG A 57 -11.77 12.56 -3.01
CA ARG A 57 -11.32 13.96 -2.96
C ARG A 57 -10.40 14.31 -4.13
N LEU A 58 -9.64 13.34 -4.60
CA LEU A 58 -8.75 13.51 -5.74
C LEU A 58 -9.52 13.60 -7.07
N GLY A 59 -10.52 12.75 -7.25
CA GLY A 59 -11.27 12.58 -8.50
C GLY A 59 -10.63 11.61 -9.47
N ALA A 60 -11.44 11.04 -10.36
CA ALA A 60 -11.04 9.94 -11.25
C ALA A 60 -9.94 10.33 -12.24
N GLU A 61 -10.06 11.51 -12.87
CA GLU A 61 -9.10 11.99 -13.85
C GLU A 61 -7.69 12.16 -13.23
N LYS A 62 -7.59 12.83 -12.09
CA LYS A 62 -6.30 13.02 -11.40
C LYS A 62 -5.73 11.69 -10.92
N PHE A 63 -6.58 10.78 -10.42
CA PHE A 63 -6.14 9.46 -10.00
C PHE A 63 -5.52 8.67 -11.15
N ALA A 64 -6.20 8.58 -12.29
CA ALA A 64 -5.69 7.95 -13.50
C ALA A 64 -4.39 8.61 -13.99
N GLY A 65 -4.34 9.94 -13.97
CA GLY A 65 -3.15 10.73 -14.32
C GLY A 65 -1.92 10.37 -13.45
N TYR A 66 -2.08 10.27 -12.13
CA TYR A 66 -0.99 9.87 -11.23
C TYR A 66 -0.54 8.43 -11.47
N VAL A 67 -1.47 7.48 -11.60
CA VAL A 67 -1.15 6.07 -11.85
C VAL A 67 -0.36 5.93 -13.15
N SER A 68 -0.78 6.64 -14.21
CA SER A 68 -0.07 6.69 -15.50
C SER A 68 1.31 7.34 -15.37
N LYS A 69 1.40 8.50 -14.71
CA LYS A 69 2.63 9.26 -14.49
C LYS A 69 3.67 8.48 -13.69
N PHE A 70 3.22 7.63 -12.76
CA PHE A 70 4.08 6.73 -11.99
C PHE A 70 4.51 5.49 -12.77
N GLY A 71 3.87 5.20 -13.91
CA GLY A 71 4.06 3.92 -14.60
C GLY A 71 3.70 2.73 -13.71
N TYR A 72 2.68 2.86 -12.86
CA TYR A 72 2.36 1.89 -11.83
C TYR A 72 1.60 0.69 -12.39
N GLY A 73 2.26 -0.46 -12.47
CA GLY A 73 1.69 -1.70 -12.97
C GLY A 73 1.10 -1.57 -14.37
N ASN A 74 -0.02 -2.25 -14.61
CA ASN A 74 -0.76 -2.19 -15.88
C ASN A 74 -1.48 -0.85 -16.14
N LYS A 75 -1.50 0.05 -15.17
CA LYS A 75 -2.16 1.38 -15.20
C LYS A 75 -3.67 1.35 -15.38
N ASP A 76 -4.30 0.20 -15.28
CA ASP A 76 -5.74 0.04 -15.43
C ASP A 76 -6.48 0.42 -14.15
N VAL A 77 -7.14 1.56 -14.17
CA VAL A 77 -7.95 2.08 -13.05
C VAL A 77 -9.45 1.99 -13.31
N SER A 78 -9.88 1.16 -14.27
CA SER A 78 -11.30 1.01 -14.63
C SER A 78 -12.16 0.40 -13.51
N GLY A 79 -11.56 -0.45 -12.66
CA GLY A 79 -12.29 -1.14 -11.60
C GLY A 79 -12.90 -2.46 -12.04
N ASP A 80 -13.94 -2.90 -11.34
CA ASP A 80 -14.66 -4.13 -11.67
C ASP A 80 -15.46 -3.95 -12.95
N ALA A 81 -15.47 -4.96 -13.81
CA ALA A 81 -16.24 -4.93 -15.05
C ALA A 81 -17.71 -4.51 -14.81
N SER A 82 -18.18 -3.54 -15.57
CA SER A 82 -19.56 -3.02 -15.57
C SER A 82 -20.04 -2.36 -14.25
N LYS A 83 -19.12 -1.97 -13.32
CA LYS A 83 -19.53 -1.39 -12.03
C LYS A 83 -19.22 0.10 -11.85
N ASP A 84 -18.48 0.73 -12.76
CA ASP A 84 -18.05 2.14 -12.64
C ASP A 84 -17.50 2.49 -11.24
N ASN A 85 -16.65 1.61 -10.70
CA ASN A 85 -16.11 1.73 -9.35
C ASN A 85 -14.57 1.89 -9.32
N GLY A 86 -13.93 2.16 -10.43
CA GLY A 86 -12.49 2.21 -10.57
C GLY A 86 -11.81 3.16 -9.58
N LEU A 87 -12.41 4.31 -9.35
CA LEU A 87 -11.91 5.33 -8.41
C LEU A 87 -11.72 4.81 -6.97
N THR A 88 -12.50 3.84 -6.53
CA THR A 88 -12.52 3.37 -5.15
C THR A 88 -12.21 1.89 -4.99
N GLN A 89 -12.05 1.15 -6.12
CA GLN A 89 -11.92 -0.30 -6.09
C GLN A 89 -10.76 -0.84 -6.93
N SER A 90 -10.27 -0.11 -7.94
CA SER A 90 -9.30 -0.65 -8.91
C SER A 90 -8.08 -1.33 -8.27
N TRP A 91 -7.56 -0.84 -7.15
CA TRP A 91 -6.43 -1.41 -6.41
C TRP A 91 -6.80 -2.49 -5.38
N ILE A 92 -8.10 -2.82 -5.23
CA ILE A 92 -8.58 -3.82 -4.26
C ILE A 92 -9.07 -5.05 -5.01
N ASN A 93 -8.14 -5.91 -5.42
CA ASN A 93 -8.47 -7.16 -6.13
C ASN A 93 -9.35 -6.92 -7.37
N SER A 94 -9.00 -5.92 -8.16
CA SER A 94 -9.72 -5.48 -9.35
C SER A 94 -8.75 -5.21 -10.50
N SER A 95 -8.98 -4.19 -11.32
CA SER A 95 -8.27 -3.96 -12.59
C SER A 95 -6.80 -3.57 -12.46
N LEU A 96 -6.41 -2.87 -11.39
CA LEU A 96 -5.02 -2.38 -11.24
C LEU A 96 -4.11 -3.48 -10.68
N GLU A 97 -3.25 -4.01 -11.53
CA GLU A 97 -2.32 -5.09 -11.22
C GLU A 97 -0.87 -4.62 -11.31
N ILE A 98 -0.01 -5.19 -10.46
CA ILE A 98 1.43 -4.91 -10.46
C ILE A 98 2.21 -6.17 -10.05
N SER A 99 3.32 -6.42 -10.73
CA SER A 99 4.23 -7.52 -10.40
C SER A 99 5.22 -7.16 -9.28
N PRO A 100 5.85 -8.16 -8.62
CA PRO A 100 6.91 -7.91 -7.65
C PRO A 100 8.10 -7.12 -8.21
N VAL A 101 8.45 -7.33 -9.46
CA VAL A 101 9.55 -6.60 -10.13
C VAL A 101 9.20 -5.12 -10.29
N GLU A 102 7.99 -4.82 -10.77
CA GLU A 102 7.52 -3.44 -10.91
C GLU A 102 7.38 -2.75 -9.54
N GLN A 103 6.94 -3.48 -8.50
CA GLN A 103 6.90 -2.95 -7.13
C GLN A 103 8.29 -2.55 -6.62
N THR A 104 9.33 -3.36 -6.88
CA THR A 104 10.69 -3.00 -6.49
C THR A 104 11.22 -1.82 -7.31
N ALA A 105 10.88 -1.72 -8.58
CA ALA A 105 11.23 -0.56 -9.42
C ALA A 105 10.56 0.72 -8.90
N PHE A 106 9.27 0.69 -8.59
CA PHE A 106 8.54 1.81 -7.98
C PHE A 106 9.18 2.25 -6.66
N LEU A 107 9.49 1.30 -5.75
CA LEU A 107 10.11 1.61 -4.46
C LEU A 107 11.51 2.22 -4.59
N ARG A 108 12.32 1.77 -5.57
CA ARG A 108 13.62 2.38 -5.87
C ARG A 108 13.47 3.83 -6.30
N GLN A 109 12.49 4.14 -7.14
CA GLN A 109 12.18 5.51 -7.56
C GLN A 109 11.73 6.38 -6.37
N LEU A 110 10.84 5.84 -5.53
CA LEU A 110 10.38 6.50 -4.30
C LEU A 110 11.55 6.87 -3.39
N LEU A 111 12.42 5.89 -3.10
CA LEU A 111 13.56 6.08 -2.19
C LEU A 111 14.65 7.00 -2.76
N ALA A 112 14.80 7.02 -4.08
CA ALA A 112 15.71 7.92 -4.78
C ALA A 112 15.17 9.35 -4.97
N GLY A 113 13.91 9.63 -4.52
CA GLY A 113 13.28 10.93 -4.75
C GLY A 113 12.99 11.22 -6.23
N LYS A 114 12.88 10.18 -7.07
CA LYS A 114 12.70 10.31 -8.52
C LYS A 114 11.27 10.16 -9.00
N MET A 115 10.31 9.91 -8.09
CA MET A 115 8.91 9.96 -8.47
C MET A 115 8.53 11.41 -8.85
N PRO A 116 7.69 11.60 -9.88
CA PRO A 116 7.36 12.94 -10.38
C PRO A 116 6.32 13.64 -9.48
N VAL A 117 6.69 13.87 -8.23
CA VAL A 117 5.91 14.51 -7.16
C VAL A 117 6.82 15.39 -6.31
N SER A 118 6.25 16.20 -5.42
CA SER A 118 6.98 17.09 -4.53
C SER A 118 7.93 16.34 -3.57
N ALA A 119 9.00 16.99 -3.14
CA ALA A 119 9.92 16.46 -2.12
C ALA A 119 9.16 16.09 -0.83
N LYS A 120 8.21 16.94 -0.43
CA LYS A 120 7.34 16.69 0.73
C LYS A 120 6.56 15.38 0.59
N ALA A 121 6.02 15.07 -0.59
CA ALA A 121 5.29 13.82 -0.81
C ALA A 121 6.19 12.59 -0.62
N HIS A 122 7.44 12.65 -1.08
CA HIS A 122 8.43 11.59 -0.83
C HIS A 122 8.72 11.40 0.65
N GLU A 123 9.01 12.48 1.37
CA GLU A 123 9.38 12.44 2.78
C GLU A 123 8.22 11.94 3.64
N MET A 124 7.04 12.51 3.48
CA MET A 124 5.87 12.17 4.28
C MET A 124 5.39 10.74 4.02
N THR A 125 5.46 10.27 2.76
CA THR A 125 5.10 8.88 2.45
C THR A 125 6.01 7.88 3.18
N LYS A 126 7.31 8.16 3.29
CA LYS A 126 8.23 7.32 4.06
C LYS A 126 7.97 7.41 5.56
N ALA A 127 7.72 8.62 6.06
CA ALA A 127 7.55 8.89 7.49
C ALA A 127 6.33 8.17 8.12
N ILE A 128 5.23 8.00 7.37
CA ILE A 128 4.01 7.35 7.89
C ILE A 128 4.02 5.82 7.79
N LEU A 129 5.02 5.22 7.17
CA LEU A 129 5.11 3.76 7.10
C LEU A 129 5.63 3.19 8.43
N PRO A 130 4.96 2.17 8.99
CA PRO A 130 5.37 1.60 10.26
C PRO A 130 6.74 0.90 10.14
N PRO A 131 7.66 1.11 11.10
CA PRO A 131 8.91 0.38 11.17
C PRO A 131 8.72 -1.00 11.82
N PHE A 132 9.57 -1.94 11.42
CA PHE A 132 9.68 -3.28 11.98
C PHE A 132 11.16 -3.63 12.20
N ALA A 133 11.45 -4.52 13.15
CA ALA A 133 12.79 -5.06 13.36
C ALA A 133 12.94 -6.44 12.73
N ALA A 134 14.12 -6.72 12.13
CA ALA A 134 14.50 -8.04 11.62
C ALA A 134 15.99 -8.29 11.94
N GLY A 135 16.29 -8.79 13.13
CA GLY A 135 17.65 -8.76 13.68
C GLY A 135 18.11 -7.31 13.79
N ASP A 136 19.29 -6.99 13.23
CA ASP A 136 19.87 -5.64 13.21
C ASP A 136 19.32 -4.75 12.08
N TRP A 137 18.38 -5.25 11.27
CA TRP A 137 17.76 -4.48 10.20
C TRP A 137 16.55 -3.71 10.68
N THR A 138 16.46 -2.44 10.33
CA THR A 138 15.22 -1.66 10.40
C THR A 138 14.48 -1.82 9.08
N VAL A 139 13.23 -2.27 9.14
CA VAL A 139 12.40 -2.55 7.95
C VAL A 139 11.21 -1.62 7.94
N GLN A 140 10.97 -0.93 6.83
CA GLN A 140 9.73 -0.19 6.60
C GLN A 140 8.98 -0.81 5.42
N GLY A 141 7.68 -0.98 5.56
CA GLY A 141 6.92 -1.62 4.49
C GLY A 141 5.44 -1.72 4.74
N LYS A 142 4.76 -2.20 3.70
CA LYS A 142 3.30 -2.32 3.68
C LYS A 142 2.88 -3.73 3.30
N THR A 143 1.93 -4.25 4.06
CA THR A 143 1.25 -5.52 3.76
C THR A 143 0.05 -5.29 2.84
N GLY A 144 -0.25 -6.30 2.03
CA GLY A 144 -1.50 -6.44 1.29
C GLY A 144 -2.04 -7.86 1.43
N SER A 145 -3.34 -8.00 1.50
CA SER A 145 -4.00 -9.30 1.58
C SER A 145 -5.24 -9.31 0.70
N THR A 146 -5.39 -10.36 -0.10
CA THR A 146 -6.61 -10.57 -0.86
C THR A 146 -6.94 -12.05 -0.99
N ARG A 147 -8.15 -12.34 -1.44
CA ARG A 147 -8.60 -13.67 -1.83
C ARG A 147 -8.79 -13.73 -3.33
N LEU A 148 -8.36 -14.82 -3.93
CA LEU A 148 -8.42 -15.05 -5.37
C LEU A 148 -9.32 -16.23 -5.71
N GLY A 149 -9.85 -16.21 -6.93
CA GLY A 149 -10.79 -17.20 -7.45
C GLY A 149 -12.23 -16.86 -7.07
N GLN A 150 -13.18 -17.34 -7.86
CA GLN A 150 -14.61 -17.11 -7.63
C GLN A 150 -15.09 -17.68 -6.29
N ASP A 151 -14.44 -18.75 -5.82
CA ASP A 151 -14.71 -19.41 -4.55
C ASP A 151 -13.99 -18.79 -3.35
N GLY A 152 -13.08 -17.82 -3.58
CA GLY A 152 -12.28 -17.17 -2.54
C GLY A 152 -11.37 -18.11 -1.75
N ARG A 153 -11.05 -19.31 -2.31
CA ARG A 153 -10.27 -20.35 -1.61
C ARG A 153 -8.77 -20.08 -1.64
N ARG A 154 -8.26 -19.34 -2.60
CA ARG A 154 -6.85 -18.99 -2.67
C ARG A 154 -6.60 -17.69 -1.93
N SER A 155 -5.50 -17.62 -1.19
CA SER A 155 -5.09 -16.41 -0.45
C SER A 155 -3.81 -15.85 -1.04
N LEU A 156 -3.78 -14.53 -1.24
CA LEU A 156 -2.60 -13.81 -1.70
C LEU A 156 -2.15 -12.85 -0.61
N GLY A 157 -0.85 -12.84 -0.33
CA GLY A 157 -0.22 -11.96 0.64
C GLY A 157 0.96 -11.22 0.04
N TRP A 158 0.97 -9.89 0.22
CA TRP A 158 2.08 -9.02 -0.10
C TRP A 158 2.78 -8.53 1.16
N PHE A 159 4.10 -8.40 1.09
CA PHE A 159 4.88 -7.51 1.93
C PHE A 159 5.93 -6.83 1.06
N VAL A 160 5.87 -5.51 0.96
CA VAL A 160 6.72 -4.70 0.09
C VAL A 160 7.31 -3.54 0.88
N GLY A 161 8.56 -3.17 0.60
CA GLY A 161 9.22 -2.11 1.35
C GLY A 161 10.72 -2.09 1.16
N TRP A 162 11.42 -1.60 2.18
CA TRP A 162 12.87 -1.58 2.23
C TRP A 162 13.37 -1.91 3.63
N ALA A 163 14.63 -2.33 3.69
CA ALA A 163 15.34 -2.59 4.93
C ALA A 163 16.68 -1.86 4.93
N GLU A 164 17.08 -1.37 6.09
CA GLU A 164 18.31 -0.60 6.30
C GLU A 164 19.13 -1.17 7.46
N LYS A 165 20.43 -1.28 7.24
CA LYS A 165 21.43 -1.64 8.25
C LYS A 165 22.78 -1.06 7.85
N ASP A 166 23.48 -0.37 8.76
CA ASP A 166 24.84 0.12 8.59
C ASP A 166 25.08 0.88 7.27
N GLY A 167 24.14 1.75 6.89
CA GLY A 167 24.18 2.53 5.64
C GLY A 167 23.80 1.72 4.39
N ARG A 168 23.66 0.41 4.47
CA ARG A 168 23.18 -0.44 3.39
C ARG A 168 21.65 -0.40 3.35
N ARG A 169 21.09 -0.22 2.15
CA ARG A 169 19.64 -0.27 1.92
C ARG A 169 19.32 -1.32 0.87
N ILE A 170 18.32 -2.15 1.16
CA ILE A 170 17.75 -3.12 0.21
C ILE A 170 16.27 -2.84 0.03
N VAL A 171 15.78 -3.04 -1.19
CA VAL A 171 14.36 -2.94 -1.55
C VAL A 171 13.83 -4.34 -1.81
N PHE A 172 12.63 -4.63 -1.31
CA PHE A 172 12.03 -5.94 -1.46
C PHE A 172 10.56 -5.90 -1.84
N ALA A 173 10.11 -6.94 -2.52
CA ALA A 173 8.71 -7.27 -2.72
C ALA A 173 8.53 -8.78 -2.57
N ARG A 174 7.85 -9.21 -1.52
CA ARG A 174 7.50 -10.62 -1.28
C ARG A 174 6.02 -10.82 -1.56
N LEU A 175 5.74 -11.68 -2.52
CA LEU A 175 4.39 -12.13 -2.88
C LEU A 175 4.28 -13.60 -2.56
N VAL A 176 3.24 -13.99 -1.84
CA VAL A 176 2.92 -15.39 -1.53
C VAL A 176 1.50 -15.69 -1.97
N LEU A 177 1.36 -16.75 -2.76
CA LEU A 177 0.08 -17.27 -3.21
C LEU A 177 -0.12 -18.66 -2.59
N ASP A 178 -1.16 -18.81 -1.78
CA ASP A 178 -1.58 -20.10 -1.25
C ASP A 178 -2.74 -20.67 -2.07
N THR A 179 -2.72 -21.97 -2.25
CA THR A 179 -3.80 -22.72 -2.88
C THR A 179 -4.97 -22.97 -1.94
N LYS A 180 -4.80 -22.72 -0.63
CA LYS A 180 -5.82 -22.92 0.41
C LYS A 180 -6.10 -21.62 1.16
N ARG A 181 -7.32 -21.49 1.64
CA ARG A 181 -7.72 -20.40 2.52
C ARG A 181 -7.03 -20.55 3.88
N THR A 182 -6.41 -19.47 4.36
CA THR A 182 -5.88 -19.36 5.73
C THR A 182 -6.84 -18.54 6.59
N GLY A 183 -6.91 -18.82 7.89
CA GLY A 183 -7.76 -18.07 8.84
C GLY A 183 -7.31 -16.63 9.07
N GLU A 184 -5.99 -16.38 8.91
CA GLU A 184 -5.38 -15.06 9.09
C GLU A 184 -5.18 -14.32 7.76
N PRO A 185 -5.12 -12.96 7.80
CA PRO A 185 -4.76 -12.17 6.62
C PRO A 185 -3.36 -12.57 6.11
N LYS A 186 -3.28 -13.06 4.87
CA LYS A 186 -2.04 -13.61 4.29
C LYS A 186 -0.88 -12.62 4.30
N GLY A 187 -1.13 -11.34 4.13
CA GLY A 187 -0.08 -10.31 4.16
C GLY A 187 0.64 -10.21 5.51
N LEU A 188 -0.07 -10.42 6.63
CA LEU A 188 0.56 -10.44 7.96
C LEU A 188 1.49 -11.64 8.12
N ALA A 189 1.06 -12.82 7.69
CA ALA A 189 1.89 -14.03 7.68
C ALA A 189 3.10 -13.86 6.74
N THR A 190 2.90 -13.24 5.56
CA THR A 190 3.98 -12.94 4.62
C THR A 190 5.02 -12.00 5.22
N ARG A 191 4.58 -10.96 5.94
CA ARG A 191 5.49 -10.06 6.67
C ARG A 191 6.26 -10.79 7.76
N ALA A 192 5.58 -11.56 8.62
CA ALA A 192 6.22 -12.28 9.72
C ALA A 192 7.31 -13.23 9.21
N ALA A 193 7.01 -13.99 8.15
CA ALA A 193 7.98 -14.87 7.51
C ALA A 193 9.16 -14.09 6.91
N PHE A 194 8.91 -12.97 6.21
CA PHE A 194 9.97 -12.13 5.65
C PHE A 194 10.91 -11.58 6.73
N LEU A 195 10.38 -11.02 7.82
CA LEU A 195 11.19 -10.46 8.90
C LEU A 195 12.08 -11.52 9.57
N LYS A 196 11.59 -12.76 9.68
CA LYS A 196 12.38 -13.89 10.19
C LYS A 196 13.50 -14.28 9.23
N ASP A 197 13.23 -14.32 7.92
CA ASP A 197 14.14 -14.81 6.89
C ASP A 197 15.22 -13.77 6.52
N LEU A 198 14.91 -12.47 6.61
CA LEU A 198 15.74 -11.37 6.11
C LEU A 198 17.20 -11.43 6.55
N PRO A 199 17.55 -11.65 7.85
CA PRO A 199 18.95 -11.68 8.27
C PRO A 199 19.80 -12.79 7.61
N GLN A 200 19.14 -13.83 7.11
CA GLN A 200 19.81 -14.95 6.42
C GLN A 200 19.87 -14.74 4.90
N LEU A 201 18.91 -13.99 4.34
CA LEU A 201 18.86 -13.71 2.90
C LEU A 201 19.90 -12.67 2.45
N VAL A 202 20.38 -11.83 3.36
CA VAL A 202 21.25 -10.67 3.06
C VAL A 202 22.51 -10.66 3.91
N LYS A 203 23.17 -11.78 3.94
CA LYS A 203 24.52 -11.92 4.57
C LYS A 203 25.55 -11.08 3.86
#